data_68e18dd81f313d8992cc1063e20a7347
#
_entry.id   68e18dd81f313d8992cc1063e20a7347
#
_cell.length_a   1.000
_cell.length_b   1.000
_cell.length_c   1.000
_cell.angle_alpha   90.00
_cell.angle_beta   90.00
_cell.angle_gamma   90.00
#
_symmetry.space_group_name_H-M   'P 1'
#
loop_
_entity.id
_entity.type
_entity.pdbx_description
1 polymer ?
#
loop_
_entity_poly.entity_id
_entity_poly.type
_entity_poly.pdbx_seq_one_letter_code
_entity_poly.pdbx_strand_id
1 'polypeptide(L)'
;MEDDNGEYADARRIWVTAAWVLLGTLAGQLASVGVLAAFGYDVLDGLADIAVLPPLVLACMIAAVQLLGYLLPGLVSAYSLFKSAWPGEVTLAPSPSLRQLGIGILAFALCMPLTVALAEVNASIELAGWQADIEESVAATLATIIQGESVATLLVALLIVAVLPAVGEELVFRGLIQPGLIARTNSAHLGVWLTALVFGLIHFQFAGLLPRVFLGAVLGFLAHYSERLWVPIVAHFLFNGLQVVALRFGQIDAEVAERTPLGYESVALLCVGLAGAALAAQLLPRLRPRAEPAA
;
A
#
# COMPACT_ATOMS: atom_id res chain seq x y z
N MET A 1 -11.19 14.72 33.05
CA MET A 1 -12.43 14.17 32.43
C MET A 1 -12.53 14.52 30.91
N GLU A 2 -11.98 15.64 30.40
CA GLU A 2 -11.94 15.97 28.99
C GLU A 2 -10.87 15.13 28.24
N ASP A 3 -9.72 14.89 28.84
CA ASP A 3 -8.62 14.06 28.23
C ASP A 3 -9.02 12.60 28.00
N ASP A 4 -9.87 12.05 28.87
CA ASP A 4 -10.31 10.65 28.81
C ASP A 4 -11.22 10.37 27.57
N ASN A 5 -12.02 11.36 27.14
CA ASN A 5 -12.91 11.23 25.98
C ASN A 5 -12.15 11.26 24.64
N GLY A 6 -11.08 12.05 24.54
CA GLY A 6 -10.23 12.13 23.35
C GLY A 6 -9.43 10.83 23.15
N GLU A 7 -8.79 10.35 24.20
CA GLU A 7 -8.01 9.10 24.15
C GLU A 7 -8.88 7.89 23.80
N TYR A 8 -10.13 7.86 24.28
CA TYR A 8 -11.08 6.81 23.94
C TYR A 8 -11.53 6.86 22.47
N ALA A 9 -11.72 8.07 21.92
CA ALA A 9 -12.10 8.25 20.52
C ALA A 9 -11.00 7.77 19.56
N ASP A 10 -9.74 8.07 19.86
CA ASP A 10 -8.59 7.67 19.05
C ASP A 10 -8.36 6.15 19.11
N ALA A 11 -8.45 5.55 20.28
CA ALA A 11 -8.41 4.10 20.44
C ALA A 11 -9.55 3.41 19.66
N ARG A 12 -10.77 3.93 19.76
CA ARG A 12 -11.94 3.43 19.05
C ARG A 12 -11.73 3.47 17.54
N ARG A 13 -11.12 4.53 17.00
CA ARG A 13 -10.80 4.66 15.57
C ARG A 13 -9.91 3.50 15.11
N ILE A 14 -8.84 3.19 15.83
CA ILE A 14 -7.92 2.09 15.52
C ILE A 14 -8.64 0.74 15.60
N TRP A 15 -9.29 0.46 16.73
CA TRP A 15 -9.87 -0.87 16.97
C TRP A 15 -11.07 -1.18 16.08
N VAL A 16 -11.94 -0.20 15.81
CA VAL A 16 -13.07 -0.37 14.89
C VAL A 16 -12.57 -0.65 13.49
N THR A 17 -11.55 0.08 13.04
CA THR A 17 -10.95 -0.14 11.71
C THR A 17 -10.27 -1.50 11.63
N ALA A 18 -9.46 -1.86 12.62
CA ALA A 18 -8.79 -3.16 12.66
C ALA A 18 -9.78 -4.34 12.67
N ALA A 19 -10.89 -4.23 13.43
CA ALA A 19 -11.92 -5.25 13.46
C ALA A 19 -12.61 -5.42 12.09
N TRP A 20 -12.98 -4.32 11.43
CA TRP A 20 -13.59 -4.38 10.10
C TRP A 20 -12.63 -4.92 9.05
N VAL A 21 -11.34 -4.53 9.08
CA VAL A 21 -10.32 -5.05 8.16
C VAL A 21 -10.10 -6.54 8.38
N LEU A 22 -10.04 -7.00 9.63
CA LEU A 22 -9.91 -8.43 9.94
C LEU A 22 -11.11 -9.24 9.41
N LEU A 23 -12.33 -8.79 9.73
CA LEU A 23 -13.55 -9.44 9.25
C LEU A 23 -13.64 -9.42 7.71
N GLY A 24 -13.30 -8.29 7.11
CA GLY A 24 -13.29 -8.13 5.67
C GLY A 24 -12.24 -9.00 4.97
N THR A 25 -11.05 -9.12 5.54
CA THR A 25 -10.00 -10.02 5.01
C THR A 25 -10.47 -11.47 5.06
N LEU A 26 -11.08 -11.92 6.17
CA LEU A 26 -11.69 -13.25 6.24
C LEU A 26 -12.79 -13.43 5.20
N ALA A 27 -13.67 -12.45 5.02
CA ALA A 27 -14.70 -12.48 3.99
C ALA A 27 -14.11 -12.54 2.57
N GLY A 28 -13.04 -11.78 2.32
CA GLY A 28 -12.30 -11.78 1.04
C GLY A 28 -11.69 -13.15 0.73
N GLN A 29 -11.08 -13.79 1.72
CA GLN A 29 -10.55 -15.17 1.58
C GLN A 29 -11.64 -16.18 1.31
N LEU A 30 -12.76 -16.11 2.03
CA LEU A 30 -13.91 -16.98 1.78
C LEU A 30 -14.53 -16.74 0.38
N ALA A 31 -14.59 -15.48 -0.05
CA ALA A 31 -15.04 -15.13 -1.40
C ALA A 31 -14.09 -15.67 -2.48
N SER A 32 -12.77 -15.67 -2.24
CA SER A 32 -11.79 -16.28 -3.15
C SER A 32 -12.02 -17.79 -3.30
N VAL A 33 -12.31 -18.50 -2.20
CA VAL A 33 -12.75 -19.92 -2.25
C VAL A 33 -14.03 -20.07 -3.05
N GLY A 34 -15.01 -19.17 -2.85
CA GLY A 34 -16.25 -19.15 -3.63
C GLY A 34 -16.02 -18.91 -5.14
N VAL A 35 -15.03 -18.10 -5.51
CA VAL A 35 -14.62 -17.90 -6.91
C VAL A 35 -14.13 -19.22 -7.50
N LEU A 36 -13.22 -19.94 -6.82
CA LEU A 36 -12.74 -21.25 -7.30
C LEU A 36 -13.92 -22.22 -7.58
N ALA A 37 -14.82 -22.37 -6.61
CA ALA A 37 -15.99 -23.21 -6.75
C ALA A 37 -16.92 -22.78 -7.91
N ALA A 38 -17.13 -21.47 -8.08
CA ALA A 38 -17.97 -20.90 -9.15
C ALA A 38 -17.39 -21.15 -10.56
N PHE A 39 -16.07 -21.23 -10.69
CA PHE A 39 -15.39 -21.58 -11.93
C PHE A 39 -15.20 -23.09 -12.12
N GLY A 40 -15.71 -23.92 -11.18
CA GLY A 40 -15.68 -25.37 -11.29
C GLY A 40 -14.36 -26.04 -10.89
N TYR A 41 -13.50 -25.32 -10.18
CA TYR A 41 -12.26 -25.88 -9.63
C TYR A 41 -12.51 -26.60 -8.32
N ASP A 42 -11.82 -27.72 -8.09
CA ASP A 42 -11.71 -28.28 -6.75
C ASP A 42 -10.98 -27.28 -5.84
N VAL A 43 -11.57 -27.02 -4.68
CA VAL A 43 -11.05 -25.96 -3.79
C VAL A 43 -9.67 -26.32 -3.24
N LEU A 44 -9.45 -27.59 -2.88
CA LEU A 44 -8.18 -28.02 -2.30
C LEU A 44 -7.07 -28.02 -3.34
N ASP A 45 -7.36 -28.51 -4.55
CA ASP A 45 -6.39 -28.52 -5.66
C ASP A 45 -6.10 -27.08 -6.13
N GLY A 46 -7.12 -26.23 -6.24
CA GLY A 46 -6.96 -24.85 -6.66
C GLY A 46 -6.21 -23.98 -5.64
N LEU A 47 -6.28 -24.27 -4.35
CA LEU A 47 -5.49 -23.61 -3.32
C LEU A 47 -4.07 -24.17 -3.21
N ALA A 48 -3.86 -25.43 -3.60
CA ALA A 48 -2.54 -26.05 -3.58
C ALA A 48 -1.62 -25.54 -4.69
N ASP A 49 -2.20 -25.15 -5.86
CA ASP A 49 -1.43 -24.67 -7.00
C ASP A 49 -2.11 -23.45 -7.65
N ILE A 50 -2.13 -22.35 -6.90
CA ILE A 50 -2.74 -21.09 -7.34
C ILE A 50 -2.12 -20.56 -8.63
N ALA A 51 -0.81 -20.78 -8.84
CA ALA A 51 -0.07 -20.22 -9.97
C ALA A 51 -0.52 -20.76 -11.34
N VAL A 52 -1.15 -21.95 -11.40
CA VAL A 52 -1.66 -22.52 -12.65
C VAL A 52 -3.09 -22.11 -12.98
N LEU A 53 -3.77 -21.35 -12.11
CA LEU A 53 -5.12 -20.89 -12.34
C LEU A 53 -5.19 -19.87 -13.49
N PRO A 54 -6.28 -19.85 -14.28
CA PRO A 54 -6.45 -18.85 -15.34
C PRO A 54 -6.39 -17.42 -14.82
N PRO A 55 -5.86 -16.46 -15.59
CA PRO A 55 -5.74 -15.06 -15.19
C PRO A 55 -7.03 -14.43 -14.69
N LEU A 56 -8.18 -14.80 -15.29
CA LEU A 56 -9.49 -14.29 -14.88
C LEU A 56 -9.88 -14.77 -13.47
N VAL A 57 -9.61 -16.04 -13.15
CA VAL A 57 -9.90 -16.58 -11.81
C VAL A 57 -9.06 -15.87 -10.76
N LEU A 58 -7.74 -15.75 -11.02
CA LEU A 58 -6.82 -15.03 -10.14
C LEU A 58 -7.22 -13.57 -9.96
N ALA A 59 -7.60 -12.90 -11.06
CA ALA A 59 -8.07 -11.51 -11.01
C ALA A 59 -9.32 -11.36 -10.14
N CYS A 60 -10.29 -12.26 -10.25
CA CYS A 60 -11.49 -12.26 -9.41
C CYS A 60 -11.16 -12.52 -7.93
N MET A 61 -10.22 -13.43 -7.65
CA MET A 61 -9.79 -13.72 -6.27
C MET A 61 -9.11 -12.50 -5.64
N ILE A 62 -8.15 -11.88 -6.34
CA ILE A 62 -7.47 -10.67 -5.85
C ILE A 62 -8.46 -9.52 -5.68
N ALA A 63 -9.35 -9.30 -6.65
CA ALA A 63 -10.39 -8.27 -6.54
C ALA A 63 -11.28 -8.50 -5.31
N ALA A 64 -11.67 -9.74 -5.01
CA ALA A 64 -12.44 -10.06 -3.81
C ALA A 64 -11.69 -9.69 -2.52
N VAL A 65 -10.40 -10.02 -2.43
CA VAL A 65 -9.56 -9.67 -1.28
C VAL A 65 -9.41 -8.15 -1.15
N GLN A 66 -9.13 -7.44 -2.24
CA GLN A 66 -8.95 -5.98 -2.20
C GLN A 66 -10.27 -5.24 -1.85
N LEU A 67 -11.37 -5.65 -2.45
CA LEU A 67 -12.67 -5.02 -2.21
C LEU A 67 -13.18 -5.32 -0.80
N LEU A 68 -13.18 -6.59 -0.39
CA LEU A 68 -13.73 -7.02 0.89
C LEU A 68 -12.74 -6.84 2.05
N GLY A 69 -11.43 -6.95 1.81
CA GLY A 69 -10.40 -6.84 2.85
C GLY A 69 -10.03 -5.40 3.20
N TYR A 70 -10.07 -4.48 2.23
CA TYR A 70 -9.61 -3.11 2.45
C TYR A 70 -10.63 -2.04 2.10
N LEU A 71 -11.14 -2.01 0.85
CA LEU A 71 -11.98 -0.90 0.40
C LEU A 71 -13.31 -0.82 1.17
N LEU A 72 -14.06 -1.91 1.21
CA LEU A 72 -15.34 -1.96 1.94
C LEU A 72 -15.17 -1.77 3.45
N PRO A 73 -14.23 -2.46 4.13
CA PRO A 73 -13.94 -2.20 5.54
C PRO A 73 -13.54 -0.76 5.84
N GLY A 74 -12.72 -0.16 4.98
CA GLY A 74 -12.34 1.25 5.10
C GLY A 74 -13.55 2.18 5.04
N LEU A 75 -14.42 2.00 4.05
CA LEU A 75 -15.66 2.78 3.89
C LEU A 75 -16.62 2.57 5.06
N VAL A 76 -16.84 1.31 5.47
CA VAL A 76 -17.72 0.98 6.60
C VAL A 76 -17.18 1.56 7.92
N SER A 77 -15.87 1.46 8.15
CA SER A 77 -15.22 2.07 9.33
C SER A 77 -15.40 3.58 9.33
N ALA A 78 -15.06 4.24 8.22
CA ALA A 78 -15.17 5.68 8.09
C ALA A 78 -16.62 6.16 8.34
N TYR A 79 -17.60 5.50 7.70
CA TYR A 79 -19.00 5.83 7.89
C TYR A 79 -19.50 5.54 9.33
N SER A 80 -19.10 4.41 9.92
CA SER A 80 -19.50 4.04 11.27
C SER A 80 -18.98 5.01 12.33
N LEU A 81 -17.77 5.53 12.13
CA LEU A 81 -17.09 6.46 13.03
C LEU A 81 -17.61 7.90 12.87
N PHE A 82 -17.76 8.37 11.63
CA PHE A 82 -17.93 9.78 11.32
C PHE A 82 -19.25 10.13 10.62
N LYS A 83 -20.09 9.13 10.30
CA LYS A 83 -21.37 9.33 9.61
C LYS A 83 -21.16 10.10 8.28
N SER A 84 -21.99 11.13 8.04
CA SER A 84 -21.90 11.96 6.82
C SER A 84 -20.64 12.84 6.72
N ALA A 85 -19.96 13.08 7.84
CA ALA A 85 -18.72 13.88 7.86
C ALA A 85 -17.48 13.10 7.41
N TRP A 86 -17.56 11.77 7.20
CA TRP A 86 -16.42 10.90 6.92
C TRP A 86 -15.48 11.38 5.80
N PRO A 87 -15.95 12.00 4.70
CA PRO A 87 -14.99 12.41 3.66
C PRO A 87 -14.02 13.50 4.10
N GLY A 88 -14.46 14.39 4.99
CA GLY A 88 -13.60 15.40 5.60
C GLY A 88 -12.68 14.80 6.67
N GLU A 89 -13.21 13.93 7.50
CA GLU A 89 -12.49 13.30 8.62
C GLU A 89 -11.34 12.37 8.16
N VAL A 90 -11.47 11.76 6.98
CA VAL A 90 -10.40 10.97 6.35
C VAL A 90 -9.61 11.78 5.31
N THR A 91 -9.79 13.11 5.28
CA THR A 91 -9.07 14.03 4.39
C THR A 91 -9.20 13.76 2.89
N LEU A 92 -10.30 13.11 2.46
CA LEU A 92 -10.67 13.00 1.04
C LEU A 92 -11.23 14.30 0.49
N ALA A 93 -11.84 15.12 1.34
CA ALA A 93 -12.35 16.43 1.00
C ALA A 93 -11.69 17.50 1.89
N PRO A 94 -11.38 18.67 1.34
CA PRO A 94 -11.43 19.04 -0.08
C PRO A 94 -10.31 18.38 -0.93
N SER A 95 -10.46 18.43 -2.27
CA SER A 95 -9.46 17.89 -3.21
C SER A 95 -8.11 18.61 -3.06
N PRO A 96 -6.98 17.92 -3.34
CA PRO A 96 -5.67 18.56 -3.32
C PRO A 96 -5.50 19.56 -4.47
N SER A 97 -4.68 20.57 -4.26
CA SER A 97 -4.24 21.45 -5.35
C SER A 97 -3.24 20.71 -6.27
N LEU A 98 -3.13 21.14 -7.53
CA LEU A 98 -2.10 20.62 -8.45
C LEU A 98 -0.68 20.79 -7.90
N ARG A 99 -0.43 21.86 -7.12
CA ARG A 99 0.84 22.06 -6.43
C ARG A 99 1.11 20.96 -5.40
N GLN A 100 0.12 20.58 -4.60
CA GLN A 100 0.27 19.50 -3.61
C GLN A 100 0.52 18.15 -4.29
N LEU A 101 -0.20 17.86 -5.38
CA LEU A 101 0.04 16.65 -6.17
C LEU A 101 1.45 16.63 -6.77
N GLY A 102 1.87 17.72 -7.42
CA GLY A 102 3.20 17.82 -8.03
C GLY A 102 4.33 17.68 -7.02
N ILE A 103 4.25 18.38 -5.88
CA ILE A 103 5.26 18.27 -4.80
C ILE A 103 5.23 16.85 -4.20
N GLY A 104 4.05 16.27 -3.98
CA GLY A 104 3.91 14.92 -3.43
C GLY A 104 4.55 13.86 -4.33
N ILE A 105 4.25 13.90 -5.63
CA ILE A 105 4.82 12.98 -6.63
C ILE A 105 6.35 13.17 -6.70
N LEU A 106 6.84 14.41 -6.70
CA LEU A 106 8.29 14.68 -6.72
C LEU A 106 8.97 14.15 -5.45
N ALA A 107 8.41 14.43 -4.27
CA ALA A 107 8.96 13.92 -3.01
C ALA A 107 8.99 12.40 -2.97
N PHE A 108 7.93 11.74 -3.46
CA PHE A 108 7.85 10.30 -3.59
C PHE A 108 8.92 9.76 -4.56
N ALA A 109 9.05 10.34 -5.75
CA ALA A 109 10.04 9.94 -6.75
C ALA A 109 11.49 10.07 -6.24
N LEU A 110 11.80 11.11 -5.47
CA LEU A 110 13.11 11.30 -4.84
C LEU A 110 13.46 10.21 -3.82
N CYS A 111 12.46 9.50 -3.28
CA CYS A 111 12.66 8.38 -2.37
C CYS A 111 12.90 7.03 -3.09
N MET A 112 12.68 6.94 -4.41
CA MET A 112 12.78 5.67 -5.15
C MET A 112 14.19 5.06 -5.12
N PRO A 113 15.30 5.80 -5.30
CA PRO A 113 16.63 5.20 -5.21
C PRO A 113 16.90 4.54 -3.84
N LEU A 114 16.41 5.15 -2.74
CA LEU A 114 16.54 4.54 -1.42
C LEU A 114 15.66 3.29 -1.28
N THR A 115 14.48 3.30 -1.88
CA THR A 115 13.60 2.12 -1.92
C THR A 115 14.28 0.93 -2.60
N VAL A 116 14.95 1.17 -3.74
CA VAL A 116 15.70 0.12 -4.47
C VAL A 116 16.89 -0.36 -3.65
N ALA A 117 17.67 0.55 -3.05
CA ALA A 117 18.79 0.17 -2.17
C ALA A 117 18.32 -0.68 -0.97
N LEU A 118 17.16 -0.35 -0.37
CA LEU A 118 16.57 -1.14 0.70
C LEU A 118 16.07 -2.50 0.21
N ALA A 119 15.60 -2.61 -1.03
CA ALA A 119 15.23 -3.89 -1.62
C ALA A 119 16.46 -4.80 -1.80
N GLU A 120 17.60 -4.27 -2.26
CA GLU A 120 18.86 -5.01 -2.36
C GLU A 120 19.35 -5.47 -0.97
N VAL A 121 19.30 -4.60 0.04
CA VAL A 121 19.62 -4.96 1.44
C VAL A 121 18.67 -6.06 1.92
N ASN A 122 17.38 -5.93 1.67
CA ASN A 122 16.39 -6.94 2.08
C ASN A 122 16.62 -8.28 1.37
N ALA A 123 16.97 -8.28 0.09
CA ALA A 123 17.26 -9.48 -0.68
C ALA A 123 18.50 -10.24 -0.18
N SER A 124 19.41 -9.57 0.56
CA SER A 124 20.57 -10.22 1.21
C SER A 124 20.20 -10.98 2.49
N ILE A 125 18.98 -10.82 3.00
CA ILE A 125 18.48 -11.52 4.19
C ILE A 125 18.00 -12.91 3.76
N GLU A 126 18.53 -13.95 4.37
CA GLU A 126 18.11 -15.32 4.09
C GLU A 126 16.70 -15.56 4.62
N LEU A 127 15.79 -16.02 3.75
CA LEU A 127 14.41 -16.33 4.09
C LEU A 127 14.30 -17.79 4.56
N ALA A 128 13.39 -18.05 5.51
CA ALA A 128 12.97 -19.41 5.80
C ALA A 128 12.21 -20.01 4.62
N GLY A 129 12.23 -21.36 4.46
CA GLY A 129 11.62 -22.03 3.29
C GLY A 129 10.17 -21.59 3.04
N TRP A 130 9.31 -21.58 4.06
CA TRP A 130 7.92 -21.17 3.93
C TRP A 130 7.74 -19.69 3.48
N GLN A 131 8.70 -18.82 3.81
CA GLN A 131 8.70 -17.43 3.35
C GLN A 131 9.04 -17.33 1.86
N ALA A 132 10.03 -18.13 1.43
CA ALA A 132 10.40 -18.22 0.01
C ALA A 132 9.24 -18.77 -0.82
N ASP A 133 8.54 -19.81 -0.34
CA ASP A 133 7.37 -20.39 -1.02
C ASP A 133 6.25 -19.35 -1.23
N ILE A 134 5.99 -18.50 -0.22
CA ILE A 134 5.00 -17.40 -0.34
C ILE A 134 5.43 -16.39 -1.41
N GLU A 135 6.70 -15.96 -1.39
CA GLU A 135 7.21 -14.99 -2.38
C GLU A 135 7.11 -15.52 -3.80
N GLU A 136 7.50 -16.78 -4.02
CA GLU A 136 7.40 -17.44 -5.33
C GLU A 136 5.95 -17.52 -5.80
N SER A 137 5.02 -17.95 -4.94
CA SER A 137 3.60 -18.02 -5.26
C SER A 137 3.00 -16.66 -5.64
N VAL A 138 3.36 -15.60 -4.89
CA VAL A 138 2.90 -14.23 -5.19
C VAL A 138 3.49 -13.73 -6.52
N ALA A 139 4.78 -13.94 -6.75
CA ALA A 139 5.44 -13.53 -8.00
C ALA A 139 4.82 -14.23 -9.22
N ALA A 140 4.60 -15.55 -9.15
CA ALA A 140 3.95 -16.32 -10.20
C ALA A 140 2.52 -15.86 -10.46
N THR A 141 1.74 -15.59 -9.40
CA THR A 141 0.37 -15.07 -9.50
C THR A 141 0.34 -13.72 -10.21
N LEU A 142 1.20 -12.78 -9.81
CA LEU A 142 1.29 -11.46 -10.45
C LEU A 142 1.73 -11.57 -11.91
N ALA A 143 2.74 -12.39 -12.21
CA ALA A 143 3.19 -12.64 -13.58
C ALA A 143 2.03 -13.16 -14.46
N THR A 144 1.27 -14.14 -13.99
CA THR A 144 0.12 -14.71 -14.72
C THR A 144 -0.95 -13.67 -15.05
N ILE A 145 -1.25 -12.75 -14.12
CA ILE A 145 -2.26 -11.70 -14.33
C ILE A 145 -1.74 -10.60 -15.26
N ILE A 146 -0.45 -10.25 -15.17
CA ILE A 146 0.12 -9.10 -15.87
C ILE A 146 0.52 -9.46 -17.30
N GLN A 147 0.97 -10.67 -17.58
CA GLN A 147 1.52 -11.10 -18.88
C GLN A 147 0.49 -11.31 -20.00
N GLY A 148 -0.80 -11.17 -19.74
CA GLY A 148 -1.84 -11.30 -20.76
C GLY A 148 -1.69 -10.28 -21.90
N GLU A 149 -1.82 -10.68 -23.19
CA GLU A 149 -1.45 -9.85 -24.36
C GLU A 149 -2.42 -8.70 -24.69
N SER A 150 -3.66 -8.73 -24.18
CA SER A 150 -4.67 -7.75 -24.54
C SER A 150 -4.61 -6.46 -23.69
N VAL A 151 -5.12 -5.36 -24.24
CA VAL A 151 -5.32 -4.12 -23.48
C VAL A 151 -6.28 -4.34 -22.30
N ALA A 152 -7.28 -5.21 -22.48
CA ALA A 152 -8.24 -5.52 -21.43
C ALA A 152 -7.55 -6.18 -20.22
N THR A 153 -6.61 -7.10 -20.41
CA THR A 153 -5.84 -7.71 -19.32
C THR A 153 -4.96 -6.70 -18.61
N LEU A 154 -4.34 -5.76 -19.33
CA LEU A 154 -3.59 -4.66 -18.71
C LEU A 154 -4.49 -3.76 -17.86
N LEU A 155 -5.67 -3.40 -18.35
CA LEU A 155 -6.61 -2.56 -17.59
C LEU A 155 -7.13 -3.27 -16.33
N VAL A 156 -7.39 -4.57 -16.42
CA VAL A 156 -7.76 -5.39 -15.25
C VAL A 156 -6.59 -5.46 -14.25
N ALA A 157 -5.37 -5.73 -14.71
CA ALA A 157 -4.19 -5.74 -13.84
C ALA A 157 -3.98 -4.38 -13.13
N LEU A 158 -4.07 -3.26 -13.87
CA LEU A 158 -4.00 -1.92 -13.29
C LEU A 158 -5.11 -1.66 -12.25
N LEU A 159 -6.32 -2.12 -12.52
CA LEU A 159 -7.43 -1.96 -11.59
C LEU A 159 -7.18 -2.71 -10.28
N ILE A 160 -6.81 -4.00 -10.35
CA ILE A 160 -6.73 -4.86 -9.15
C ILE A 160 -5.40 -4.76 -8.41
N VAL A 161 -4.30 -4.41 -9.10
CA VAL A 161 -2.95 -4.32 -8.50
C VAL A 161 -2.57 -2.88 -8.17
N ALA A 162 -3.13 -1.87 -8.87
CA ALA A 162 -2.76 -0.48 -8.63
C ALA A 162 -3.90 0.37 -8.05
N VAL A 163 -5.09 0.40 -8.69
CA VAL A 163 -6.18 1.30 -8.28
C VAL A 163 -6.81 0.85 -6.96
N LEU A 164 -7.25 -0.41 -6.86
CA LEU A 164 -7.95 -0.90 -5.66
C LEU A 164 -7.06 -0.84 -4.41
N PRO A 165 -5.78 -1.30 -4.44
CA PRO A 165 -4.88 -1.15 -3.31
C PRO A 165 -4.66 0.32 -2.94
N ALA A 166 -4.34 1.18 -3.92
CA ALA A 166 -4.06 2.58 -3.65
C ALA A 166 -5.23 3.30 -2.96
N VAL A 167 -6.47 2.99 -3.31
CA VAL A 167 -7.63 3.61 -2.67
C VAL A 167 -7.97 2.93 -1.35
N GLY A 168 -8.07 1.60 -1.32
CA GLY A 168 -8.50 0.84 -0.14
C GLY A 168 -7.50 0.91 1.00
N GLU A 169 -6.23 0.67 0.70
CA GLU A 169 -5.16 0.66 1.71
C GLU A 169 -4.87 2.07 2.23
N GLU A 170 -4.82 3.10 1.37
CA GLU A 170 -4.63 4.46 1.86
C GLU A 170 -5.79 4.93 2.74
N LEU A 171 -7.04 4.58 2.41
CA LEU A 171 -8.19 4.87 3.26
C LEU A 171 -8.06 4.22 4.63
N VAL A 172 -7.69 2.95 4.69
CA VAL A 172 -7.52 2.21 5.95
C VAL A 172 -6.34 2.74 6.75
N PHE A 173 -5.16 2.82 6.13
CA PHE A 173 -3.93 3.12 6.87
C PHE A 173 -3.77 4.62 7.13
N ARG A 174 -3.87 5.47 6.12
CA ARG A 174 -3.61 6.92 6.23
C ARG A 174 -4.85 7.70 6.61
N GLY A 175 -6.02 7.26 6.14
CA GLY A 175 -7.30 7.86 6.51
C GLY A 175 -7.77 7.53 7.92
N LEU A 176 -7.53 6.31 8.40
CA LEU A 176 -8.13 5.81 9.64
C LEU A 176 -7.11 5.45 10.73
N ILE A 177 -6.15 4.55 10.47
CA ILE A 177 -5.23 4.02 11.50
C ILE A 177 -4.19 5.08 11.90
N GLN A 178 -3.50 5.67 10.92
CA GLN A 178 -2.40 6.61 11.17
C GLN A 178 -2.78 7.80 12.05
N PRO A 179 -3.91 8.51 11.81
CA PRO A 179 -4.32 9.61 12.69
C PRO A 179 -4.55 9.17 14.13
N GLY A 180 -5.15 7.98 14.34
CA GLY A 180 -5.33 7.43 15.67
C GLY A 180 -4.00 7.11 16.37
N LEU A 181 -3.01 6.57 15.64
CA LEU A 181 -1.67 6.30 16.19
C LEU A 181 -0.89 7.60 16.47
N ILE A 182 -1.01 8.62 15.61
CA ILE A 182 -0.41 9.95 15.86
C ILE A 182 -0.96 10.55 17.14
N ALA A 183 -2.28 10.53 17.32
CA ALA A 183 -2.94 11.06 18.50
C ALA A 183 -2.49 10.32 19.78
N ARG A 184 -2.48 8.98 19.77
CA ARG A 184 -2.05 8.19 20.93
C ARG A 184 -0.57 8.30 21.27
N THR A 185 0.29 8.55 20.31
CA THR A 185 1.73 8.68 20.54
C THR A 185 2.16 10.11 20.76
N ASN A 186 1.28 11.08 20.56
CA ASN A 186 1.60 12.52 20.51
C ASN A 186 2.78 12.84 19.59
N SER A 187 3.00 12.02 18.57
CA SER A 187 4.14 12.13 17.67
C SER A 187 3.76 11.70 16.25
N ALA A 188 3.80 12.66 15.31
CA ALA A 188 3.57 12.36 13.90
C ALA A 188 4.60 11.35 13.37
N HIS A 189 5.88 11.48 13.72
CA HIS A 189 6.92 10.55 13.32
C HIS A 189 6.64 9.13 13.81
N LEU A 190 6.37 8.97 15.11
CA LEU A 190 6.12 7.65 15.68
C LEU A 190 4.85 7.02 15.10
N GLY A 191 3.75 7.78 14.99
CA GLY A 191 2.50 7.31 14.41
C GLY A 191 2.65 6.87 12.94
N VAL A 192 3.39 7.64 12.13
CA VAL A 192 3.69 7.28 10.74
C VAL A 192 4.51 6.00 10.64
N TRP A 193 5.62 5.88 11.40
CA TRP A 193 6.46 4.69 11.34
C TRP A 193 5.79 3.43 11.87
N LEU A 194 4.98 3.54 12.93
CA LEU A 194 4.18 2.41 13.43
C LEU A 194 3.15 1.96 12.39
N THR A 195 2.47 2.91 11.73
CA THR A 195 1.54 2.58 10.65
C THR A 195 2.26 1.90 9.48
N ALA A 196 3.43 2.40 9.10
CA ALA A 196 4.24 1.85 8.02
C ALA A 196 4.74 0.43 8.33
N LEU A 197 5.13 0.18 9.57
CA LEU A 197 5.53 -1.16 10.02
C LEU A 197 4.38 -2.15 9.93
N VAL A 198 3.19 -1.78 10.46
CA VAL A 198 1.98 -2.62 10.34
C VAL A 198 1.63 -2.85 8.88
N PHE A 199 1.66 -1.79 8.05
CA PHE A 199 1.42 -1.88 6.60
C PHE A 199 2.38 -2.85 5.91
N GLY A 200 3.67 -2.82 6.24
CA GLY A 200 4.65 -3.77 5.68
C GLY A 200 4.38 -5.22 6.10
N LEU A 201 4.12 -5.43 7.39
CA LEU A 201 3.98 -6.76 7.98
C LEU A 201 2.73 -7.51 7.54
N ILE A 202 1.60 -6.83 7.34
CA ILE A 202 0.34 -7.49 6.96
C ILE A 202 0.36 -8.13 5.56
N HIS A 203 1.35 -7.79 4.74
CA HIS A 203 1.52 -8.39 3.42
C HIS A 203 2.12 -9.80 3.48
N PHE A 204 2.72 -10.20 4.59
CA PHE A 204 3.44 -11.48 4.76
C PHE A 204 4.51 -11.74 3.68
N GLN A 205 4.97 -10.72 2.99
CA GLN A 205 6.00 -10.75 1.96
C GLN A 205 7.31 -10.18 2.53
N PHE A 206 8.19 -11.06 2.96
CA PHE A 206 9.39 -10.70 3.71
C PHE A 206 10.57 -10.28 2.82
N ALA A 207 10.61 -10.75 1.56
CA ALA A 207 11.61 -10.33 0.58
C ALA A 207 11.52 -8.83 0.23
N GLY A 208 10.33 -8.22 0.42
CA GLY A 208 10.09 -6.80 0.17
C GLY A 208 9.75 -6.00 1.44
N LEU A 209 10.03 -6.51 2.65
CA LEU A 209 9.59 -5.87 3.89
C LEU A 209 10.20 -4.49 4.10
N LEU A 210 11.53 -4.36 4.01
CA LEU A 210 12.22 -3.09 4.24
C LEU A 210 11.79 -1.98 3.26
N PRO A 211 11.81 -2.20 1.93
CA PRO A 211 11.34 -1.19 1.00
C PRO A 211 9.86 -0.86 1.20
N ARG A 212 9.00 -1.83 1.54
CA ARG A 212 7.57 -1.62 1.77
C ARG A 212 7.30 -0.78 3.03
N VAL A 213 8.01 -1.04 4.12
CA VAL A 213 7.93 -0.21 5.34
C VAL A 213 8.39 1.22 5.05
N PHE A 214 9.49 1.39 4.31
CA PHE A 214 9.99 2.71 3.94
C PHE A 214 8.99 3.46 3.04
N LEU A 215 8.48 2.83 1.98
CA LEU A 215 7.43 3.42 1.12
C LEU A 215 6.17 3.73 1.93
N GLY A 216 5.80 2.84 2.83
CA GLY A 216 4.70 3.05 3.76
C GLY A 216 4.88 4.31 4.60
N ALA A 217 6.09 4.57 5.09
CA ALA A 217 6.40 5.80 5.83
C ALA A 217 6.37 7.04 4.93
N VAL A 218 6.90 6.96 3.71
CA VAL A 218 6.84 8.07 2.73
C VAL A 218 5.39 8.45 2.44
N LEU A 219 4.52 7.50 2.11
CA LEU A 219 3.09 7.73 1.90
C LEU A 219 2.42 8.30 3.16
N GLY A 220 2.80 7.81 4.34
CA GLY A 220 2.32 8.33 5.61
C GLY A 220 2.69 9.79 5.85
N PHE A 221 3.92 10.19 5.53
CA PHE A 221 4.34 11.60 5.60
C PHE A 221 3.66 12.46 4.54
N LEU A 222 3.44 11.94 3.32
CA LEU A 222 2.65 12.65 2.30
C LEU A 222 1.24 12.94 2.79
N ALA A 223 0.56 11.95 3.39
CA ALA A 223 -0.76 12.14 3.97
C ALA A 223 -0.75 13.19 5.09
N HIS A 224 0.20 13.06 6.04
CA HIS A 224 0.30 13.95 7.20
C HIS A 224 0.55 15.41 6.82
N TYR A 225 1.51 15.65 5.91
CA TYR A 225 1.88 17.03 5.55
C TYR A 225 0.92 17.67 4.53
N SER A 226 0.31 16.88 3.65
CA SER A 226 -0.66 17.42 2.69
C SER A 226 -2.05 17.65 3.28
N GLU A 227 -2.39 16.93 4.34
CA GLU A 227 -3.75 16.85 4.88
C GLU A 227 -4.78 16.50 3.79
N ARG A 228 -4.35 15.70 2.81
CA ARG A 228 -5.13 15.30 1.63
C ARG A 228 -4.84 13.86 1.27
N LEU A 229 -5.80 12.98 1.48
CA LEU A 229 -5.63 11.54 1.22
C LEU A 229 -5.36 11.22 -0.26
N TRP A 230 -5.82 12.08 -1.18
CA TRP A 230 -5.53 11.92 -2.61
C TRP A 230 -4.04 12.01 -2.96
N VAL A 231 -3.22 12.69 -2.17
CA VAL A 231 -1.78 12.81 -2.46
C VAL A 231 -1.07 11.45 -2.33
N PRO A 232 -1.18 10.72 -1.21
CA PRO A 232 -0.61 9.38 -1.13
C PRO A 232 -1.35 8.38 -2.03
N ILE A 233 -2.67 8.48 -2.26
CA ILE A 233 -3.39 7.61 -3.20
C ILE A 233 -2.77 7.70 -4.60
N VAL A 234 -2.54 8.90 -5.12
CA VAL A 234 -1.95 9.09 -6.45
C VAL A 234 -0.52 8.59 -6.50
N ALA A 235 0.30 8.86 -5.47
CA ALA A 235 1.67 8.37 -5.39
C ALA A 235 1.73 6.83 -5.35
N HIS A 236 0.88 6.19 -4.55
CA HIS A 236 0.76 4.73 -4.45
C HIS A 236 0.29 4.11 -5.78
N PHE A 237 -0.77 4.67 -6.38
CA PHE A 237 -1.25 4.25 -7.69
C PHE A 237 -0.16 4.31 -8.76
N LEU A 238 0.59 5.40 -8.82
CA LEU A 238 1.69 5.55 -9.79
C LEU A 238 2.79 4.52 -9.55
N PHE A 239 3.14 4.25 -8.30
CA PHE A 239 4.14 3.24 -7.96
C PHE A 239 3.72 1.84 -8.42
N ASN A 240 2.54 1.38 -8.01
CA ASN A 240 2.05 0.06 -8.39
C ASN A 240 1.77 -0.03 -9.90
N GLY A 241 1.20 1.02 -10.49
CA GLY A 241 0.89 1.07 -11.92
C GLY A 241 2.15 1.01 -12.78
N LEU A 242 3.21 1.73 -12.40
CA LEU A 242 4.50 1.66 -13.10
C LEU A 242 5.12 0.26 -13.01
N GLN A 243 5.01 -0.43 -11.88
CA GLN A 243 5.45 -1.83 -11.76
C GLN A 243 4.67 -2.76 -12.70
N VAL A 244 3.33 -2.64 -12.74
CA VAL A 244 2.48 -3.40 -13.67
C VAL A 244 2.92 -3.16 -15.12
N VAL A 245 3.15 -1.91 -15.50
CA VAL A 245 3.61 -1.56 -16.86
C VAL A 245 5.01 -2.10 -17.13
N ALA A 246 5.93 -1.96 -16.18
CA ALA A 246 7.31 -2.43 -16.34
C ALA A 246 7.40 -3.96 -16.49
N LEU A 247 6.65 -4.71 -15.67
CA LEU A 247 6.55 -6.17 -15.79
C LEU A 247 5.89 -6.59 -17.10
N ARG A 248 4.84 -5.88 -17.53
CA ARG A 248 4.11 -6.16 -18.78
C ARG A 248 4.98 -6.06 -20.01
N PHE A 249 5.88 -5.09 -20.06
CA PHE A 249 6.75 -4.83 -21.21
C PHE A 249 8.18 -5.40 -21.05
N GLY A 250 8.38 -6.30 -20.08
CA GLY A 250 9.66 -7.00 -19.88
C GLY A 250 10.82 -6.07 -19.50
N GLN A 251 10.53 -4.91 -18.89
CA GLN A 251 11.55 -3.99 -18.39
C GLN A 251 12.06 -4.38 -16.99
N ILE A 252 11.34 -5.27 -16.31
CA ILE A 252 11.73 -5.88 -15.05
C ILE A 252 11.44 -7.37 -15.21
N ASP A 253 12.43 -8.23 -15.04
CA ASP A 253 12.22 -9.66 -14.96
C ASP A 253 11.59 -9.99 -13.60
N ALA A 254 10.59 -10.86 -13.60
CA ALA A 254 9.97 -11.34 -12.36
C ALA A 254 10.97 -12.11 -11.46
N GLU A 255 12.06 -12.61 -12.06
CA GLU A 255 13.17 -13.32 -11.41
C GLU A 255 14.30 -12.39 -10.90
N VAL A 256 14.21 -11.06 -11.04
CA VAL A 256 15.23 -10.12 -10.57
C VAL A 256 15.26 -10.02 -9.05
N ALA A 257 15.45 -11.16 -8.41
CA ALA A 257 16.09 -11.25 -7.12
C ALA A 257 17.20 -12.30 -7.15
N GLU A 258 17.90 -12.49 -8.26
CA GLU A 258 19.22 -13.10 -8.14
C GLU A 258 20.02 -12.18 -7.22
N ARG A 259 20.29 -12.73 -6.02
CA ARG A 259 20.98 -12.07 -4.91
C ARG A 259 22.36 -11.63 -5.36
N THR A 260 22.47 -10.44 -5.95
CA THR A 260 23.76 -9.82 -6.20
C THR A 260 24.34 -9.36 -4.87
N PRO A 261 25.57 -9.76 -4.54
CA PRO A 261 26.22 -9.23 -3.34
C PRO A 261 26.26 -7.71 -3.36
N LEU A 262 26.06 -7.06 -2.21
CA LEU A 262 26.16 -5.61 -2.07
C LEU A 262 27.51 -5.12 -2.61
N GLY A 263 27.47 -4.48 -3.77
CA GLY A 263 28.64 -3.93 -4.47
C GLY A 263 28.76 -2.41 -4.32
N TYR A 264 29.74 -1.82 -5.00
CA TYR A 264 29.90 -0.34 -5.02
C TYR A 264 28.69 0.37 -5.64
N GLU A 265 27.97 -0.28 -6.54
CA GLU A 265 26.74 0.25 -7.17
C GLU A 265 25.62 0.37 -6.14
N SER A 266 25.46 -0.62 -5.24
CA SER A 266 24.51 -0.59 -4.14
C SER A 266 24.83 0.55 -3.15
N VAL A 267 26.12 0.79 -2.86
CA VAL A 267 26.56 1.91 -2.01
C VAL A 267 26.28 3.24 -2.68
N ALA A 268 26.55 3.38 -3.98
CA ALA A 268 26.22 4.59 -4.73
C ALA A 268 24.73 4.86 -4.74
N LEU A 269 23.90 3.83 -4.97
CA LEU A 269 22.44 3.91 -4.95
C LEU A 269 21.93 4.33 -3.56
N LEU A 270 22.52 3.77 -2.50
CA LEU A 270 22.20 4.16 -1.12
C LEU A 270 22.52 5.64 -0.85
N CYS A 271 23.68 6.13 -1.28
CA CYS A 271 24.06 7.53 -1.13
C CYS A 271 23.11 8.47 -1.89
N VAL A 272 22.81 8.16 -3.14
CA VAL A 272 21.84 8.91 -3.96
C VAL A 272 20.45 8.87 -3.32
N GLY A 273 20.04 7.71 -2.81
CA GLY A 273 18.77 7.51 -2.15
C GLY A 273 18.64 8.31 -0.85
N LEU A 274 19.68 8.34 -0.02
CA LEU A 274 19.71 9.16 1.20
C LEU A 274 19.64 10.64 0.89
N ALA A 275 20.38 11.10 -0.13
CA ALA A 275 20.30 12.50 -0.59
C ALA A 275 18.89 12.83 -1.12
N GLY A 276 18.30 11.95 -1.91
CA GLY A 276 16.92 12.08 -2.40
C GLY A 276 15.89 12.14 -1.27
N ALA A 277 15.99 11.26 -0.29
CA ALA A 277 15.12 11.26 0.88
C ALA A 277 15.27 12.54 1.73
N ALA A 278 16.50 13.04 1.88
CA ALA A 278 16.74 14.30 2.57
C ALA A 278 16.11 15.50 1.82
N LEU A 279 16.20 15.53 0.48
CA LEU A 279 15.52 16.53 -0.34
C LEU A 279 13.99 16.40 -0.25
N ALA A 280 13.47 15.18 -0.31
CA ALA A 280 12.04 14.92 -0.12
C ALA A 280 11.55 15.45 1.23
N ALA A 281 12.29 15.19 2.31
CA ALA A 281 11.97 15.71 3.65
C ALA A 281 11.89 17.24 3.70
N GLN A 282 12.70 17.96 2.90
CA GLN A 282 12.63 19.42 2.79
C GLN A 282 11.40 19.90 1.98
N LEU A 283 10.84 19.04 1.12
CA LEU A 283 9.64 19.36 0.35
C LEU A 283 8.35 19.11 1.14
N LEU A 284 8.35 18.17 2.09
CA LEU A 284 7.16 17.80 2.84
C LEU A 284 6.43 18.98 3.50
N PRO A 285 7.10 19.93 4.22
CA PRO A 285 6.40 21.07 4.82
C PRO A 285 5.70 21.98 3.79
N ARG A 286 6.16 21.95 2.53
CA ARG A 286 5.55 22.71 1.43
C ARG A 286 4.21 22.14 0.95
N LEU A 287 3.86 20.91 1.37
CA LEU A 287 2.58 20.30 1.09
C LEU A 287 1.42 20.88 1.90
N ARG A 288 1.70 21.51 3.05
CA ARG A 288 0.66 22.06 3.91
C ARG A 288 -0.28 22.99 3.13
N PRO A 289 -1.60 22.88 3.39
CA PRO A 289 -2.56 23.81 2.82
C PRO A 289 -2.15 25.25 3.12
N ARG A 290 -2.25 26.13 2.12
CA ARG A 290 -2.08 27.56 2.39
C ARG A 290 -3.29 28.06 3.18
N ALA A 291 -3.05 28.85 4.24
CA ALA A 291 -4.13 29.55 4.88
C ALA A 291 -4.86 30.42 3.83
N GLU A 292 -6.17 30.27 3.72
CA GLU A 292 -6.95 31.19 2.91
C GLU A 292 -6.78 32.59 3.50
N PRO A 293 -6.51 33.62 2.69
CA PRO A 293 -6.53 34.98 3.21
C PRO A 293 -7.91 35.23 3.83
N ALA A 294 -7.93 35.73 5.06
CA ALA A 294 -9.17 36.12 5.74
C ALA A 294 -9.93 37.07 4.79
N ALA A 295 -11.16 36.68 4.44
CA ALA A 295 -12.07 37.47 3.60
C ALA A 295 -12.55 38.72 4.32
#